data_3e6de45ffe58ee6044476175de054a3f
#
_entry.id   3e6de45ffe58ee6044476175de054a3f
#
_cell.length_a   1.000
_cell.length_b   1.000
_cell.length_c   1.000
_cell.angle_alpha   90.00
_cell.angle_beta   90.00
_cell.angle_gamma   90.00
#
_symmetry.space_group_name_H-M   'P 1'
#
loop_
_entity.id
_entity.type
_entity.pdbx_description
1 polymer ?
#
loop_
_entity_poly.entity_id
_entity_poly.type
_entity_poly.pdbx_seq_one_letter_code
_entity_poly.pdbx_strand_id
1 'polypeptide(L)' 'MRTLVAPTIDDIRAARERLRGVVLRTPLVRLNVDAPAEIYLKLENLQPIGSFKLRGAANAMRLAGPERLANGVY' A
#
# COMPACT_ATOMS: atom_id res chain seq x y z
N MET A 1 -5.85 -16.12 21.63
CA MET A 1 -5.62 -16.19 20.17
C MET A 1 -6.23 -14.98 19.49
N ARG A 2 -5.50 -14.34 18.58
CA ARG A 2 -6.02 -13.20 17.82
C ARG A 2 -6.92 -13.70 16.70
N THR A 3 -8.15 -13.17 16.65
CA THR A 3 -9.07 -13.46 15.55
C THR A 3 -8.72 -12.57 14.35
N LEU A 4 -8.60 -13.19 13.19
CA LEU A 4 -8.41 -12.45 11.94
C LEU A 4 -9.76 -11.96 11.43
N VAL A 5 -9.84 -10.67 11.17
CA VAL A 5 -11.02 -10.04 10.60
C VAL A 5 -10.65 -9.48 9.23
N ALA A 6 -11.44 -9.82 8.21
CA ALA A 6 -11.19 -9.30 6.87
C ALA A 6 -11.42 -7.78 6.83
N PRO A 7 -10.58 -7.02 6.12
CA PRO A 7 -10.79 -5.59 5.98
C PRO A 7 -12.04 -5.29 5.15
N THR A 8 -12.71 -4.22 5.49
CA THR A 8 -13.85 -3.70 4.73
C THR A 8 -13.37 -2.69 3.69
N ILE A 9 -14.27 -2.32 2.76
CA ILE A 9 -13.94 -1.24 1.81
C ILE A 9 -13.72 0.10 2.55
N ASP A 10 -14.41 0.32 3.66
CA ASP A 10 -14.21 1.53 4.46
C ASP A 10 -12.84 1.53 5.13
N ASP A 11 -12.35 0.38 5.56
CA ASP A 11 -10.98 0.23 6.08
C ASP A 11 -9.95 0.63 5.02
N ILE A 12 -10.16 0.20 3.78
CA ILE A 12 -9.28 0.50 2.65
C ILE A 12 -9.32 1.99 2.31
N ARG A 13 -10.50 2.59 2.33
CA ARG A 13 -10.65 4.04 2.09
C ARG A 13 -9.97 4.87 3.17
N ALA A 14 -10.07 4.44 4.43
CA ALA A 14 -9.39 5.10 5.54
C ALA A 14 -7.86 4.99 5.40
N ALA A 15 -7.36 3.83 4.99
CA ALA A 15 -5.94 3.64 4.71
C ALA A 15 -5.48 4.56 3.58
N ARG A 16 -6.27 4.70 2.53
CA ARG A 16 -5.95 5.62 1.42
C ARG A 16 -5.77 7.05 1.92
N GLU A 17 -6.63 7.51 2.82
CA GLU A 17 -6.51 8.85 3.39
C GLU A 17 -5.23 9.00 4.23
N ARG A 18 -4.89 7.98 5.03
CA ARG A 18 -3.63 7.99 5.81
C ARG A 18 -2.39 8.06 4.94
N LEU A 19 -2.46 7.47 3.74
CA LEU A 19 -1.34 7.39 2.81
C LEU A 19 -1.22 8.59 1.88
N ARG A 20 -2.19 9.48 1.91
CA ARG A 20 -2.19 10.67 1.06
C ARG A 20 -0.94 11.51 1.31
N GLY A 21 -0.22 11.84 0.25
CA GLY A 21 1.04 12.58 0.33
C GLY A 21 2.27 11.73 0.68
N VAL A 22 2.09 10.46 1.04
CA VAL A 22 3.18 9.52 1.34
C VAL A 22 3.45 8.60 0.16
N VAL A 23 2.38 8.06 -0.43
CA VAL A 23 2.50 7.17 -1.59
C VAL A 23 2.04 7.88 -2.85
N LEU A 24 2.61 7.48 -3.98
CA LEU A 24 2.18 7.95 -5.29
C LEU A 24 1.01 7.10 -5.78
N ARG A 25 0.07 7.73 -6.47
CA ARG A 25 -0.93 7.01 -7.23
C ARG A 25 -0.27 6.55 -8.53
N THR A 26 0.26 5.33 -8.51
CA THR A 26 0.99 4.80 -9.65
C THR A 26 0.05 4.42 -10.79
N PRO A 27 0.53 4.50 -12.06
CA PRO A 27 -0.30 4.11 -13.19
C PRO A 27 -0.60 2.63 -13.19
N LEU A 28 -1.77 2.31 -13.76
CA LEU A 28 -2.17 0.94 -14.10
C LEU A 28 -2.08 0.84 -15.61
N VAL A 29 -1.16 0.02 -16.11
CA VAL A 29 -0.93 -0.09 -17.55
C VAL A 29 -1.17 -1.52 -18.02
N ARG A 30 -1.69 -1.64 -19.23
CA ARG A 30 -1.87 -2.95 -19.85
C ARG A 30 -0.53 -3.47 -20.36
N LEU A 31 -0.22 -4.72 -20.02
CA LEU A 31 0.95 -5.40 -20.56
C LEU A 31 0.63 -5.84 -21.99
N ASN A 32 1.43 -5.38 -22.95
CA ASN A 32 1.23 -5.68 -24.35
C ASN A 32 1.93 -6.99 -24.71
N VAL A 33 1.29 -8.10 -24.37
CA VAL A 33 1.77 -9.46 -24.67
C VAL A 33 0.64 -10.27 -25.29
N ASP A 34 1.00 -11.26 -26.10
CA ASP A 34 0.05 -12.21 -26.65
C ASP A 34 -0.21 -13.30 -25.59
N ALA A 35 -1.34 -13.17 -24.91
CA ALA A 35 -1.72 -14.06 -23.82
C ALA A 35 -3.24 -14.27 -23.83
N PRO A 36 -3.72 -15.40 -23.28
CA PRO A 36 -5.16 -15.69 -23.23
C PRO A 36 -5.94 -14.78 -22.28
N ALA A 37 -5.27 -14.00 -21.47
CA ALA A 37 -5.88 -13.08 -20.53
C ALA A 37 -5.36 -11.66 -20.73
N GLU A 38 -6.15 -10.67 -20.33
CA GLU A 38 -5.69 -9.29 -20.20
C GLU A 38 -4.88 -9.15 -18.92
N ILE A 39 -3.64 -8.68 -19.04
CA ILE A 39 -2.73 -8.53 -17.92
C ILE A 39 -2.45 -7.03 -17.74
N TYR A 40 -2.65 -6.55 -16.53
CA TYR A 40 -2.38 -5.16 -16.16
C TYR A 40 -1.30 -5.11 -15.10
N LEU A 41 -0.44 -4.10 -15.19
CA LEU A 41 0.62 -3.85 -14.23
C LEU A 41 0.32 -2.59 -13.45
N LYS A 42 0.24 -2.71 -12.14
CA LYS A 42 0.24 -1.57 -11.23
C LYS A 42 1.69 -1.25 -10.92
N LEU A 43 2.19 -0.13 -11.45
CA LEU A 43 3.64 0.17 -11.45
C LEU A 43 4.13 0.67 -10.10
N GLU A 44 4.11 -0.18 -9.08
CA GLU A 44 4.53 0.15 -7.72
C GLU A 44 6.05 0.28 -7.56
N ASN A 45 6.82 -0.12 -8.56
CA ASN A 45 8.26 0.18 -8.62
C ASN A 45 8.54 1.69 -8.74
N LEU A 46 7.52 2.49 -9.07
CA LEU A 46 7.62 3.96 -9.12
C LEU A 46 7.44 4.62 -7.76
N GLN A 47 7.07 3.86 -6.72
CA GLN A 47 7.00 4.42 -5.38
C GLN A 47 8.38 4.91 -4.91
N PRO A 48 8.45 5.89 -3.98
CA PRO A 48 9.73 6.42 -3.49
C PRO A 48 10.73 5.37 -3.00
N ILE A 49 10.24 4.26 -2.42
CA ILE A 49 11.12 3.15 -1.99
C ILE A 49 11.27 2.05 -3.04
N GLY A 50 10.67 2.24 -4.22
CA GLY A 50 10.82 1.31 -5.35
C GLY A 50 9.98 0.04 -5.27
N SER A 51 9.03 -0.05 -4.34
CA SER A 51 8.16 -1.24 -4.23
C SER A 51 6.81 -0.91 -3.60
N PHE A 52 5.88 -1.87 -3.70
CA PHE A 52 4.54 -1.78 -3.11
C PHE A 52 4.57 -1.78 -1.57
N LYS A 53 5.66 -2.20 -0.96
CA LYS A 53 5.78 -2.32 0.52
C LYS A 53 5.56 -0.99 1.24
N LEU A 54 5.77 0.13 0.56
CA LEU A 54 5.53 1.45 1.13
C LEU A 54 4.10 1.60 1.65
N ARG A 55 3.11 1.06 0.94
CA ARG A 55 1.70 1.20 1.32
C ARG A 55 1.43 0.61 2.70
N GLY A 56 1.77 -0.66 2.89
CA GLY A 56 1.55 -1.33 4.17
C GLY A 56 2.40 -0.76 5.29
N ALA A 57 3.68 -0.49 5.03
CA ALA A 57 4.59 0.05 6.02
C ALA A 57 4.15 1.44 6.51
N ALA A 58 3.86 2.36 5.59
CA ALA A 58 3.44 3.71 5.95
C ALA A 58 2.10 3.70 6.68
N ASN A 59 1.14 2.86 6.26
CA ASN A 59 -0.14 2.74 6.91
C ASN A 59 0.01 2.22 8.36
N ALA A 60 0.82 1.18 8.55
CA ALA A 60 1.09 0.63 9.86
C ALA A 60 1.77 1.65 10.79
N MET A 61 2.73 2.40 10.27
CA MET A 61 3.40 3.45 11.03
C MET A 61 2.46 4.56 11.44
N ARG A 62 1.58 5.01 10.54
CA ARG A 62 0.56 6.02 10.85
C ARG A 62 -0.40 5.53 11.94
N LEU A 63 -0.84 4.29 11.87
CA LEU A 63 -1.71 3.71 12.89
C LEU A 63 -1.02 3.53 14.23
N ALA A 64 0.28 3.21 14.24
CA ALA A 64 1.05 3.05 15.48
C ALA A 64 1.20 4.38 16.24
N GLY A 65 1.37 5.48 15.50
CA GLY A 65 1.53 6.81 16.08
C GLY A 65 2.96 7.10 16.54
N PRO A 66 3.26 8.38 16.81
CA PRO A 66 4.63 8.81 17.09
C PRO A 66 5.23 8.21 18.35
N GLU A 67 4.43 7.94 19.38
CA GLU A 67 4.95 7.38 20.63
C GLU A 67 5.54 5.98 20.42
N ARG A 68 4.85 5.13 19.65
CA ARG A 68 5.31 3.78 19.38
C ARG A 68 6.50 3.75 18.41
N LEU A 69 6.67 4.82 17.64
CA LEU A 69 7.74 4.93 16.65
C LEU A 69 8.98 5.63 17.19
N ALA A 70 8.95 6.13 18.43
CA ALA A 70 10.01 6.97 19.00
C ALA A 70 11.39 6.28 18.97
N ASN A 71 11.43 4.95 19.09
CA ASN A 71 12.67 4.16 19.07
C ASN A 71 12.93 3.50 17.71
N GLY A 72 12.22 3.92 16.68
CA GLY A 72 12.36 3.37 15.34
C GLY A 72 11.53 2.13 15.10
N VAL A 73 11.76 1.50 13.95
CA VAL A 73 11.06 0.29 13.51
C VAL A 73 12.07 -0.72 12.97
N TYR A 74 11.67 -1.98 12.98
CA TYR A 74 12.47 -3.05 12.39
C TYR A 74 11.90 -3.49 11.07
#